data_731291ee35cd613b2be8e57f6462bbe9
#
_entry.id   731291ee35cd613b2be8e57f6462bbe9
#
_cell.length_a   1.000
_cell.length_b   1.000
_cell.length_c   1.000
_cell.angle_alpha   90.00
_cell.angle_beta   90.00
_cell.angle_gamma   90.00
#
_symmetry.space_group_name_H-M   'P 1'
#
loop_
_entity.id
_entity.type
_entity.pdbx_description
1 polymer ?
#
loop_
_entity_poly.entity_id
_entity_poly.type
_entity_poly.pdbx_seq_one_letter_code
_entity_poly.pdbx_strand_id
1 'polypeptide(L)'
;MALAYDGAIQRLIDAFANLPGIGPKGAQRIAFYLLNAPDEESQALIDAITEVKEKVRFCDICGNVCETSPCPVCADPRRDHSVICVVEEPKDVMSIERTREYRGMYHVLGGVINPMANVQPSDLNIAKLIERLKDSEVKEVILALNPNVEGEATTSFLSQLLSQTDIKVTRLASGLPVGGDIEYADEITLGRALAGRRAV
;
A
#
# COMPACT_ATOMS: atom_id res chain seq x y z
N MET A 1 -1.20 24.34 -32.45
CA MET A 1 -2.65 24.04 -32.44
C MET A 1 -3.31 25.02 -31.51
N ALA A 2 -4.35 25.74 -31.98
CA ALA A 2 -5.18 26.52 -31.08
C ALA A 2 -5.87 25.54 -30.13
N LEU A 3 -5.76 25.78 -28.81
CA LEU A 3 -6.50 25.03 -27.81
C LEU A 3 -8.00 25.25 -28.06
N ALA A 4 -8.80 24.18 -28.03
CA ALA A 4 -10.25 24.28 -28.24
C ALA A 4 -10.95 25.04 -27.10
N TYR A 5 -10.27 25.10 -25.94
CA TYR A 5 -10.74 25.83 -24.76
C TYR A 5 -9.60 26.69 -24.19
N ASP A 6 -9.95 27.79 -23.56
CA ASP A 6 -9.04 28.71 -22.89
C ASP A 6 -9.51 28.98 -21.44
N GLY A 7 -8.69 29.73 -20.70
CA GLY A 7 -9.05 30.18 -19.37
C GLY A 7 -9.26 29.06 -18.32
N ALA A 8 -10.31 29.19 -17.49
CA ALA A 8 -10.54 28.35 -16.32
C ALA A 8 -10.86 26.90 -16.68
N ILE A 9 -11.65 26.68 -17.73
CA ILE A 9 -12.03 25.30 -18.10
C ILE A 9 -10.84 24.48 -18.60
N GLN A 10 -9.91 25.08 -19.33
CA GLN A 10 -8.68 24.37 -19.75
C GLN A 10 -7.81 24.02 -18.57
N ARG A 11 -7.62 24.95 -17.60
CA ARG A 11 -6.85 24.65 -16.37
C ARG A 11 -7.46 23.51 -15.57
N LEU A 12 -8.78 23.41 -15.50
CA LEU A 12 -9.46 22.31 -14.81
C LEU A 12 -9.25 20.98 -15.55
N ILE A 13 -9.36 20.97 -16.88
CA ILE A 13 -9.07 19.79 -17.71
C ILE A 13 -7.62 19.34 -17.50
N ASP A 14 -6.67 20.27 -17.55
CA ASP A 14 -5.24 19.96 -17.37
C ASP A 14 -4.96 19.41 -15.97
N ALA A 15 -5.59 19.97 -14.93
CA ALA A 15 -5.47 19.48 -13.57
C ALA A 15 -5.94 18.02 -13.44
N PHE A 16 -7.07 17.67 -14.04
CA PHE A 16 -7.54 16.27 -14.04
C PHE A 16 -6.68 15.37 -14.93
N ALA A 17 -6.17 15.86 -16.05
CA ALA A 17 -5.31 15.06 -16.94
C ALA A 17 -3.95 14.71 -16.31
N ASN A 18 -3.51 15.48 -15.33
CA ASN A 18 -2.29 15.19 -14.55
C ASN A 18 -2.50 14.10 -13.48
N LEU A 19 -3.74 13.68 -13.22
CA LEU A 19 -4.01 12.61 -12.27
C LEU A 19 -3.71 11.24 -12.88
N PRO A 20 -3.08 10.31 -12.13
CA PRO A 20 -2.76 8.98 -12.63
C PRO A 20 -4.04 8.23 -13.04
N GLY A 21 -3.99 7.61 -14.22
CA GLY A 21 -5.12 6.85 -14.77
C GLY A 21 -6.21 7.69 -15.45
N ILE A 22 -6.09 9.02 -15.45
CA ILE A 22 -7.04 9.91 -16.14
C ILE A 22 -6.42 10.42 -17.43
N GLY A 23 -6.90 9.90 -18.57
CA GLY A 23 -6.49 10.39 -19.88
C GLY A 23 -7.24 11.67 -20.28
N PRO A 24 -6.80 12.36 -21.37
CA PRO A 24 -7.35 13.64 -21.80
C PRO A 24 -8.88 13.65 -22.00
N LYS A 25 -9.44 12.56 -22.57
CA LYS A 25 -10.90 12.43 -22.76
C LYS A 25 -11.63 12.27 -21.41
N GLY A 26 -11.04 11.55 -20.46
CA GLY A 26 -11.58 11.42 -19.11
C GLY A 26 -11.58 12.75 -18.36
N ALA A 27 -10.46 13.45 -18.39
CA ALA A 27 -10.29 14.78 -17.79
C ALA A 27 -11.31 15.78 -18.31
N GLN A 28 -11.49 15.84 -19.64
CA GLN A 28 -12.49 16.69 -20.28
C GLN A 28 -13.91 16.34 -19.80
N ARG A 29 -14.26 15.06 -19.77
CA ARG A 29 -15.58 14.60 -19.31
C ARG A 29 -15.86 15.00 -17.86
N ILE A 30 -14.87 14.83 -16.95
CA ILE A 30 -14.99 15.23 -15.55
C ILE A 30 -15.15 16.74 -15.43
N ALA A 31 -14.34 17.52 -16.13
CA ALA A 31 -14.41 18.98 -16.08
C ALA A 31 -15.78 19.52 -16.55
N PHE A 32 -16.32 18.97 -17.63
CA PHE A 32 -17.65 19.37 -18.12
C PHE A 32 -18.79 18.85 -17.24
N TYR A 33 -18.61 17.71 -16.58
CA TYR A 33 -19.56 17.25 -15.57
C TYR A 33 -19.66 18.26 -14.43
N LEU A 34 -18.52 18.65 -13.83
CA LEU A 34 -18.48 19.62 -12.74
C LEU A 34 -18.97 21.01 -13.14
N LEU A 35 -18.74 21.43 -14.39
CA LEU A 35 -19.27 22.70 -14.90
C LEU A 35 -20.81 22.76 -14.87
N ASN A 36 -21.47 21.61 -15.07
CA ASN A 36 -22.94 21.51 -15.10
C ASN A 36 -23.55 20.97 -13.80
N ALA A 37 -22.70 20.50 -12.87
CA ALA A 37 -23.15 20.03 -11.56
C ALA A 37 -23.57 21.21 -10.67
N PRO A 38 -24.41 20.95 -9.65
CA PRO A 38 -24.71 21.95 -8.62
C PRO A 38 -23.41 22.43 -7.91
N ASP A 39 -23.37 23.70 -7.53
CA ASP A 39 -22.21 24.29 -6.85
C ASP A 39 -21.82 23.53 -5.58
N GLU A 40 -22.80 22.98 -4.85
CA GLU A 40 -22.60 22.21 -3.63
C GLU A 40 -21.80 20.94 -3.88
N GLU A 41 -21.95 20.29 -5.04
CA GLU A 41 -21.21 19.07 -5.37
C GLU A 41 -19.75 19.40 -5.67
N SER A 42 -19.50 20.46 -6.40
CA SER A 42 -18.14 20.95 -6.68
C SER A 42 -17.45 21.40 -5.39
N GLN A 43 -18.17 22.11 -4.51
CA GLN A 43 -17.63 22.55 -3.22
C GLN A 43 -17.31 21.36 -2.32
N ALA A 44 -18.16 20.33 -2.24
CA ALA A 44 -17.91 19.13 -1.46
C ALA A 44 -16.61 18.40 -1.89
N LEU A 45 -16.31 18.38 -3.21
CA LEU A 45 -15.05 17.81 -3.69
C LEU A 45 -13.84 18.64 -3.26
N ILE A 46 -13.94 19.98 -3.35
CA ILE A 46 -12.88 20.88 -2.90
C ILE A 46 -12.62 20.71 -1.40
N ASP A 47 -13.68 20.68 -0.60
CA ASP A 47 -13.60 20.52 0.85
C ASP A 47 -12.97 19.18 1.22
N ALA A 48 -13.36 18.08 0.57
CA ALA A 48 -12.79 16.77 0.81
C ALA A 48 -11.29 16.70 0.49
N ILE A 49 -10.84 17.31 -0.61
CA ILE A 49 -9.42 17.40 -0.97
C ILE A 49 -8.65 18.22 0.07
N THR A 50 -9.22 19.36 0.48
CA THR A 50 -8.62 20.25 1.47
C THR A 50 -8.50 19.53 2.82
N GLU A 51 -9.57 18.89 3.28
CA GLU A 51 -9.61 18.15 4.55
C GLU A 51 -8.55 17.05 4.60
N VAL A 52 -8.40 16.26 3.53
CA VAL A 52 -7.36 15.22 3.44
C VAL A 52 -5.97 15.83 3.58
N LYS A 53 -5.71 16.96 2.90
CA LYS A 53 -4.40 17.63 2.95
C LYS A 53 -4.08 18.23 4.32
N GLU A 54 -5.06 18.68 5.05
CA GLU A 54 -4.91 19.30 6.36
C GLU A 54 -4.83 18.28 7.51
N LYS A 55 -5.68 17.25 7.46
CA LYS A 55 -5.88 16.33 8.60
C LYS A 55 -5.11 15.01 8.47
N VAL A 56 -4.93 14.49 7.23
CA VAL A 56 -4.32 13.18 7.05
C VAL A 56 -2.80 13.28 7.12
N ARG A 57 -2.22 12.39 7.93
CA ARG A 57 -0.78 12.23 8.13
C ARG A 57 -0.40 10.76 8.15
N PHE A 58 0.89 10.48 8.18
CA PHE A 58 1.38 9.13 8.41
C PHE A 58 1.56 8.87 9.91
N CYS A 59 1.14 7.69 10.36
CA CYS A 59 1.33 7.25 11.74
C CYS A 59 2.83 7.17 12.07
N ASP A 60 3.24 7.79 13.17
CA ASP A 60 4.65 7.83 13.59
C ASP A 60 5.21 6.45 13.91
N ILE A 61 4.34 5.50 14.32
CA ILE A 61 4.73 4.13 14.67
C ILE A 61 4.82 3.23 13.43
N CYS A 62 3.75 3.15 12.63
CA CYS A 62 3.64 2.13 11.60
C CYS A 62 3.68 2.66 10.16
N GLY A 63 3.64 3.98 9.95
CA GLY A 63 3.62 4.58 8.61
C GLY A 63 2.27 4.51 7.88
N ASN A 64 1.21 3.96 8.49
CA ASN A 64 -0.13 3.95 7.90
C ASN A 64 -0.74 5.36 7.89
N VAL A 65 -1.69 5.61 6.99
CA VAL A 65 -2.43 6.88 6.96
C VAL A 65 -3.41 6.98 8.14
N CYS A 66 -3.48 8.17 8.74
CA CYS A 66 -4.36 8.45 9.88
C CYS A 66 -4.57 9.95 10.05
N GLU A 67 -5.61 10.34 10.77
CA GLU A 67 -5.82 11.72 11.20
C GLU A 67 -5.11 12.00 12.54
N THR A 68 -5.04 10.99 13.41
CA THR A 68 -4.36 11.06 14.71
C THR A 68 -3.26 10.00 14.81
N SER A 69 -2.09 10.37 15.34
CA SER A 69 -1.00 9.43 15.63
C SER A 69 -0.90 9.20 17.15
N PRO A 70 -0.85 7.94 17.61
CA PRO A 70 -0.89 6.68 16.84
C PRO A 70 -2.21 6.44 16.09
N CYS A 71 -2.14 5.72 14.96
CA CYS A 71 -3.34 5.35 14.20
C CYS A 71 -4.22 4.37 14.99
N PRO A 72 -5.52 4.18 14.59
CA PRO A 72 -6.41 3.28 15.30
C PRO A 72 -5.90 1.84 15.45
N VAL A 73 -5.10 1.35 14.49
CA VAL A 73 -4.47 0.03 14.58
C VAL A 73 -3.41 0.00 15.67
N CYS A 74 -2.52 0.99 15.71
CA CYS A 74 -1.46 1.06 16.71
C CYS A 74 -1.96 1.38 18.12
N ALA A 75 -3.11 2.02 18.22
CA ALA A 75 -3.74 2.38 19.50
C ALA A 75 -4.64 1.28 20.07
N ASP A 76 -4.96 0.22 19.33
CA ASP A 76 -5.85 -0.84 19.80
C ASP A 76 -5.08 -1.84 20.69
N PRO A 77 -5.33 -1.86 22.02
CA PRO A 77 -4.61 -2.74 22.96
C PRO A 77 -4.99 -4.22 22.82
N ARG A 78 -6.00 -4.55 22.01
CA ARG A 78 -6.43 -5.93 21.78
C ARG A 78 -5.63 -6.63 20.70
N ARG A 79 -4.74 -5.89 20.01
CA ARG A 79 -3.91 -6.44 18.96
C ARG A 79 -2.70 -7.18 19.51
N ASP A 80 -2.24 -8.17 18.77
CA ASP A 80 -1.05 -8.93 19.10
C ASP A 80 0.20 -8.13 18.70
N HIS A 81 0.91 -7.60 19.68
CA HIS A 81 2.13 -6.84 19.51
C HIS A 81 3.34 -7.73 19.16
N SER A 82 3.23 -9.05 19.32
CA SER A 82 4.32 -9.97 19.02
C SER A 82 4.52 -10.23 17.51
N VAL A 83 3.56 -9.83 16.67
CA VAL A 83 3.60 -10.07 15.22
C VAL A 83 3.45 -8.75 14.45
N ILE A 84 4.40 -8.48 13.54
CA ILE A 84 4.37 -7.30 12.66
C ILE A 84 4.24 -7.76 11.21
N CYS A 85 3.18 -7.32 10.53
CA CYS A 85 2.99 -7.49 9.10
C CYS A 85 3.56 -6.27 8.35
N VAL A 86 4.60 -6.49 7.56
CA VAL A 86 5.26 -5.47 6.75
C VAL A 86 4.62 -5.44 5.38
N VAL A 87 4.14 -4.27 4.97
CA VAL A 87 3.46 -4.02 3.70
C VAL A 87 4.12 -2.87 2.95
N GLU A 88 3.86 -2.75 1.65
CA GLU A 88 4.42 -1.69 0.81
C GLU A 88 3.76 -0.34 1.07
N GLU A 89 2.43 -0.30 1.01
CA GLU A 89 1.65 0.93 1.05
C GLU A 89 0.47 0.84 2.04
N PRO A 90 -0.08 1.99 2.49
CA PRO A 90 -1.24 2.01 3.39
C PRO A 90 -2.47 1.26 2.88
N LYS A 91 -2.68 1.23 1.55
CA LYS A 91 -3.80 0.49 0.93
C LYS A 91 -3.75 -1.01 1.19
N ASP A 92 -2.54 -1.57 1.37
CA ASP A 92 -2.33 -3.00 1.62
C ASP A 92 -2.83 -3.38 3.02
N VAL A 93 -2.64 -2.48 4.00
CA VAL A 93 -3.21 -2.63 5.35
C VAL A 93 -4.72 -2.86 5.27
N MET A 94 -5.43 -2.02 4.50
CA MET A 94 -6.88 -2.15 4.34
C MET A 94 -7.29 -3.46 3.66
N SER A 95 -6.48 -3.95 2.72
CA SER A 95 -6.73 -5.21 2.03
C SER A 95 -6.61 -6.40 2.99
N ILE A 96 -5.61 -6.40 3.86
CA ILE A 96 -5.43 -7.45 4.88
C ILE A 96 -6.50 -7.35 5.97
N GLU A 97 -6.83 -6.15 6.47
CA GLU A 97 -7.86 -5.94 7.49
C GLU A 97 -9.25 -6.44 7.05
N ARG A 98 -9.59 -6.31 5.76
CA ARG A 98 -10.86 -6.83 5.19
C ARG A 98 -11.00 -8.34 5.33
N THR A 99 -9.90 -9.09 5.42
CA THR A 99 -9.94 -10.55 5.62
C THR A 99 -10.43 -10.92 7.01
N ARG A 100 -10.22 -10.04 8.02
CA ARG A 100 -10.49 -10.26 9.44
C ARG A 100 -9.68 -11.41 10.08
N GLU A 101 -8.70 -11.95 9.37
CA GLU A 101 -7.87 -13.08 9.82
C GLU A 101 -6.60 -12.62 10.57
N TYR A 102 -6.21 -11.34 10.40
CA TYR A 102 -5.00 -10.81 11.02
C TYR A 102 -5.33 -9.90 12.20
N ARG A 103 -4.64 -10.12 13.32
CA ARG A 103 -4.82 -9.36 14.56
C ARG A 103 -3.53 -8.74 15.10
N GLY A 104 -2.43 -8.88 14.36
CA GLY A 104 -1.14 -8.27 14.72
C GLY A 104 -1.02 -6.80 14.33
N MET A 105 0.19 -6.30 14.47
CA MET A 105 0.57 -4.93 14.14
C MET A 105 1.03 -4.82 12.68
N TYR A 106 1.00 -3.61 12.12
CA TYR A 106 1.51 -3.36 10.76
C TYR A 106 2.77 -2.49 10.77
N HIS A 107 3.51 -2.59 9.68
CA HIS A 107 4.55 -1.63 9.32
C HIS A 107 4.50 -1.36 7.81
N VAL A 108 4.30 -0.09 7.46
CA VAL A 108 4.23 0.37 6.06
C VAL A 108 5.59 0.91 5.65
N LEU A 109 6.19 0.29 4.63
CA LEU A 109 7.49 0.69 4.11
C LEU A 109 7.47 2.03 3.38
N GLY A 110 6.33 2.38 2.76
CA GLY A 110 6.18 3.56 1.90
C GLY A 110 6.60 3.31 0.45
N GLY A 111 6.82 2.05 0.06
CA GLY A 111 7.18 1.60 -1.27
C GLY A 111 8.04 0.35 -1.25
N VAL A 112 8.76 0.12 -2.36
CA VAL A 112 9.69 -1.00 -2.57
C VAL A 112 11.02 -0.50 -3.10
N ILE A 113 12.09 -1.26 -2.90
CA ILE A 113 13.40 -1.00 -3.51
C ILE A 113 13.25 -1.11 -5.03
N ASN A 114 13.51 -0.01 -5.73
CA ASN A 114 13.42 0.05 -7.19
C ASN A 114 14.55 0.93 -7.75
N PRO A 115 15.69 0.35 -8.13
CA PRO A 115 16.81 1.10 -8.68
C PRO A 115 16.46 1.87 -9.97
N MET A 116 15.53 1.35 -10.78
CA MET A 116 15.10 2.01 -12.01
C MET A 116 14.30 3.29 -11.74
N ALA A 117 13.55 3.31 -10.65
CA ALA A 117 12.85 4.51 -10.16
C ALA A 117 13.69 5.31 -9.16
N ASN A 118 14.96 4.95 -8.95
CA ASN A 118 15.89 5.55 -8.00
C ASN A 118 15.41 5.49 -6.54
N VAL A 119 14.65 4.44 -6.18
CA VAL A 119 14.21 4.19 -4.79
C VAL A 119 15.20 3.27 -4.10
N GLN A 120 15.89 3.80 -3.09
CA GLN A 120 16.89 3.10 -2.30
C GLN A 120 16.29 2.61 -0.97
N PRO A 121 16.93 1.66 -0.26
CA PRO A 121 16.48 1.24 1.07
C PRO A 121 16.37 2.39 2.09
N SER A 122 17.19 3.43 1.95
CA SER A 122 17.15 4.62 2.81
C SER A 122 15.92 5.50 2.62
N ASP A 123 15.25 5.38 1.48
CA ASP A 123 14.05 6.15 1.16
C ASP A 123 12.77 5.50 1.74
N LEU A 124 12.92 4.27 2.24
CA LEU A 124 11.85 3.48 2.83
C LEU A 124 11.90 3.52 4.36
N ASN A 125 10.79 3.21 5.02
CA ASN A 125 10.68 3.16 6.47
C ASN A 125 11.42 1.97 7.13
N ILE A 126 12.46 1.43 6.49
CA ILE A 126 13.20 0.24 6.97
C ILE A 126 13.91 0.53 8.30
N ALA A 127 14.52 1.71 8.45
CA ALA A 127 15.18 2.08 9.71
C ALA A 127 14.20 2.09 10.90
N LYS A 128 12.98 2.59 10.69
CA LYS A 128 11.91 2.57 11.70
C LYS A 128 11.45 1.14 12.01
N LEU A 129 11.40 0.25 11.02
CA LEU A 129 11.11 -1.16 11.26
C LEU A 129 12.15 -1.76 12.21
N ILE A 130 13.44 -1.62 11.89
CA ILE A 130 14.53 -2.14 12.70
C ILE A 130 14.50 -1.59 14.14
N GLU A 131 14.13 -0.32 14.31
CA GLU A 131 13.97 0.26 15.64
C GLU A 131 12.84 -0.40 16.43
N ARG A 132 11.69 -0.64 15.80
CA ARG A 132 10.57 -1.36 16.42
C ARG A 132 10.90 -2.79 16.80
N LEU A 133 11.78 -3.46 16.05
CA LEU A 133 12.21 -4.84 16.32
C LEU A 133 13.19 -4.97 17.48
N LYS A 134 13.66 -3.87 18.07
CA LYS A 134 14.40 -3.91 19.35
C LYS A 134 13.51 -4.22 20.54
N ASP A 135 12.19 -4.09 20.38
CA ASP A 135 11.22 -4.49 21.38
C ASP A 135 11.21 -6.02 21.51
N SER A 136 11.48 -6.51 22.72
CA SER A 136 11.55 -7.94 23.03
C SER A 136 10.21 -8.69 22.91
N GLU A 137 9.11 -7.96 22.78
CA GLU A 137 7.80 -8.56 22.54
C GLU A 137 7.65 -9.09 21.11
N VAL A 138 8.34 -8.49 20.11
CA VAL A 138 8.21 -8.88 18.70
C VAL A 138 8.91 -10.21 18.45
N LYS A 139 8.14 -11.20 18.02
CA LYS A 139 8.59 -12.57 17.75
C LYS A 139 8.53 -12.96 16.27
N GLU A 140 7.64 -12.32 15.51
CA GLU A 140 7.45 -12.65 14.10
C GLU A 140 7.29 -11.40 13.26
N VAL A 141 7.93 -11.39 12.09
CA VAL A 141 7.74 -10.43 11.01
C VAL A 141 7.20 -11.17 9.79
N ILE A 142 6.02 -10.77 9.33
CA ILE A 142 5.42 -11.29 8.10
C ILE A 142 5.74 -10.30 6.98
N LEU A 143 6.50 -10.72 5.98
CA LEU A 143 6.77 -9.91 4.78
C LEU A 143 5.62 -10.11 3.78
N ALA A 144 4.70 -9.13 3.74
CA ALA A 144 3.50 -9.15 2.93
C ALA A 144 3.62 -8.14 1.77
N LEU A 145 4.70 -8.29 0.99
CA LEU A 145 4.97 -7.46 -0.18
C LEU A 145 4.40 -8.10 -1.44
N ASN A 146 4.19 -7.29 -2.49
CA ASN A 146 3.68 -7.79 -3.76
C ASN A 146 4.64 -8.79 -4.39
N PRO A 147 4.16 -9.89 -5.00
CA PRO A 147 5.00 -10.93 -5.60
C PRO A 147 5.49 -10.55 -7.01
N ASN A 148 5.90 -9.27 -7.20
CA ASN A 148 6.57 -8.75 -8.39
C ASN A 148 8.08 -8.66 -8.17
N VAL A 149 8.84 -8.25 -9.18
CA VAL A 149 10.30 -8.20 -9.15
C VAL A 149 10.83 -7.32 -8.01
N GLU A 150 10.25 -6.14 -7.85
CA GLU A 150 10.65 -5.16 -6.84
C GLU A 150 10.29 -5.63 -5.42
N GLY A 151 9.10 -6.20 -5.25
CA GLY A 151 8.65 -6.74 -3.97
C GLY A 151 9.47 -7.96 -3.56
N GLU A 152 9.82 -8.87 -4.48
CA GLU A 152 10.70 -10.01 -4.21
C GLU A 152 12.13 -9.56 -3.86
N ALA A 153 12.66 -8.54 -4.56
CA ALA A 153 13.96 -7.96 -4.24
C ALA A 153 13.96 -7.33 -2.84
N THR A 154 12.89 -6.58 -2.51
CA THR A 154 12.73 -5.97 -1.19
C THR A 154 12.54 -7.02 -0.09
N THR A 155 11.77 -8.08 -0.37
CA THR A 155 11.61 -9.23 0.53
C THR A 155 12.95 -9.90 0.83
N SER A 156 13.75 -10.15 -0.21
CA SER A 156 15.09 -10.76 -0.07
C SER A 156 16.02 -9.88 0.76
N PHE A 157 16.03 -8.58 0.50
CA PHE A 157 16.82 -7.60 1.27
C PHE A 157 16.43 -7.60 2.75
N LEU A 158 15.13 -7.50 3.06
CA LEU A 158 14.64 -7.51 4.43
C LEU A 158 14.91 -8.85 5.13
N SER A 159 14.71 -9.97 4.44
CA SER A 159 15.01 -11.31 4.95
C SER A 159 16.49 -11.45 5.35
N GLN A 160 17.40 -10.96 4.50
CA GLN A 160 18.83 -10.97 4.80
C GLN A 160 19.17 -10.04 5.98
N LEU A 161 18.57 -8.86 6.02
CA LEU A 161 18.78 -7.91 7.11
C LEU A 161 18.31 -8.47 8.45
N LEU A 162 17.17 -9.18 8.47
CA LEU A 162 16.57 -9.76 9.67
C LEU A 162 17.16 -11.13 10.05
N SER A 163 17.93 -11.79 9.18
CA SER A 163 18.53 -13.09 9.45
C SER A 163 19.52 -13.10 10.63
N GLN A 164 19.99 -11.93 11.05
CA GLN A 164 20.87 -11.76 12.20
C GLN A 164 20.13 -11.57 13.52
N THR A 165 18.80 -11.62 13.50
CA THR A 165 17.93 -11.50 14.67
C THR A 165 17.30 -12.84 15.01
N ASP A 166 16.85 -13.02 16.26
CA ASP A 166 16.11 -14.22 16.68
C ASP A 166 14.61 -14.15 16.27
N ILE A 167 14.23 -13.14 15.47
CA ILE A 167 12.85 -12.93 15.05
C ILE A 167 12.53 -13.88 13.89
N LYS A 168 11.42 -14.59 14.00
CA LYS A 168 10.92 -15.44 12.92
C LYS A 168 10.45 -14.57 11.76
N VAL A 169 11.03 -14.76 10.57
CA VAL A 169 10.61 -14.08 9.34
C VAL A 169 9.79 -15.03 8.49
N THR A 170 8.58 -14.60 8.14
CA THR A 170 7.66 -15.36 7.30
C THR A 170 7.18 -14.50 6.13
N ARG A 171 6.52 -15.12 5.16
CA ARG A 171 5.88 -14.43 4.03
C ARG A 171 4.50 -15.00 3.77
N LEU A 172 3.66 -14.26 3.06
CA LEU A 172 2.36 -14.76 2.64
C LEU A 172 2.53 -16.00 1.76
N ALA A 173 1.64 -16.97 1.93
CA ALA A 173 1.63 -18.16 1.08
C ALA A 173 1.31 -17.76 -0.38
N SER A 174 2.05 -18.37 -1.31
CA SER A 174 1.81 -18.24 -2.74
C SER A 174 1.17 -19.52 -3.27
N GLY A 175 0.20 -19.37 -4.18
CA GLY A 175 -0.45 -20.54 -4.77
C GLY A 175 -1.66 -20.18 -5.60
N LEU A 176 -2.48 -21.20 -5.93
CA LEU A 176 -3.67 -21.04 -6.72
C LEU A 176 -4.71 -20.20 -5.96
N PRO A 177 -5.38 -19.26 -6.63
CA PRO A 177 -6.48 -18.52 -6.04
C PRO A 177 -7.68 -19.45 -5.80
N VAL A 178 -8.45 -19.17 -4.74
CA VAL A 178 -9.69 -19.92 -4.46
C VAL A 178 -10.69 -19.67 -5.58
N GLY A 179 -11.25 -20.75 -6.14
CA GLY A 179 -12.18 -20.71 -7.27
C GLY A 179 -11.52 -20.59 -8.64
N GLY A 180 -10.19 -20.65 -8.71
CA GLY A 180 -9.47 -20.73 -9.99
C GLY A 180 -9.27 -22.17 -10.43
N ASP A 181 -9.37 -22.40 -11.75
CA ASP A 181 -9.07 -23.69 -12.36
C ASP A 181 -7.57 -23.86 -12.59
N ILE A 182 -7.06 -25.06 -12.38
CA ILE A 182 -5.62 -25.39 -12.56
C ILE A 182 -5.20 -25.16 -14.02
N GLU A 183 -6.09 -25.39 -14.97
CA GLU A 183 -5.83 -25.23 -16.41
C GLU A 183 -5.47 -23.80 -16.81
N TYR A 184 -5.99 -22.79 -16.10
CA TYR A 184 -5.73 -21.38 -16.40
C TYR A 184 -4.62 -20.76 -15.55
N ALA A 185 -4.00 -21.54 -14.65
CA ALA A 185 -2.89 -21.07 -13.86
C ALA A 185 -1.59 -21.03 -14.70
N ASP A 186 -0.84 -19.95 -14.58
CA ASP A 186 0.50 -19.89 -15.17
C ASP A 186 1.48 -20.87 -14.50
N GLU A 187 2.54 -21.22 -15.21
CA GLU A 187 3.51 -22.24 -14.76
C GLU A 187 4.19 -21.85 -13.43
N ILE A 188 4.44 -20.56 -13.21
CA ILE A 188 5.11 -20.07 -11.99
C ILE A 188 4.17 -20.20 -10.80
N THR A 189 2.93 -19.77 -10.94
CA THR A 189 1.89 -19.90 -9.91
C THR A 189 1.64 -21.35 -9.54
N LEU A 190 1.53 -22.24 -10.53
CA LEU A 190 1.34 -23.68 -10.29
C LEU A 190 2.56 -24.31 -9.64
N GLY A 191 3.77 -23.94 -10.07
CA GLY A 191 5.02 -24.39 -9.46
C GLY A 191 5.13 -23.99 -7.99
N ARG A 192 4.78 -22.74 -7.66
CA ARG A 192 4.76 -22.24 -6.26
C ARG A 192 3.70 -22.99 -5.43
N ALA A 193 2.52 -23.28 -6.00
CA ALA A 193 1.48 -24.04 -5.31
C ALA A 193 1.95 -25.46 -4.98
N LEU A 194 2.62 -26.15 -5.92
CA LEU A 194 3.19 -27.48 -5.71
C LEU A 194 4.30 -27.46 -4.66
N ALA A 195 5.20 -26.49 -4.69
CA ALA A 195 6.27 -26.34 -3.70
C ALA A 195 5.73 -26.05 -2.30
N GLY A 196 4.68 -25.23 -2.19
CA GLY A 196 4.03 -24.85 -0.95
C GLY A 196 2.91 -25.79 -0.47
N ARG A 197 2.75 -26.97 -1.09
CA ARG A 197 1.69 -27.93 -0.74
C ARG A 197 1.73 -28.33 0.74
N ARG A 198 0.56 -28.45 1.36
CA ARG A 198 0.40 -28.83 2.77
C ARG A 198 -0.23 -30.21 2.85
N ALA A 199 0.09 -30.94 3.94
CA ALA A 199 -0.63 -32.17 4.28
C ALA A 199 -2.09 -31.86 4.64
N VAL A 200 -3.01 -32.72 4.26
CA VAL A 200 -4.45 -32.68 4.59
C VAL A 200 -4.76 -33.68 5.67
#